data_c48e4dab05197449843e20993a793f26
#
_entry.id   c48e4dab05197449843e20993a793f26
#
_cell.length_a   1.000
_cell.length_b   1.000
_cell.length_c   1.000
_cell.angle_alpha   90.00
_cell.angle_beta   90.00
_cell.angle_gamma   90.00
#
_symmetry.space_group_name_H-M   'P 1'
#
loop_
_entity.id
_entity.type
_entity.pdbx_description
1 polymer ?
#
loop_
_entity_poly.entity_id
_entity_poly.type
_entity_poly.pdbx_seq_one_letter_code
_entity_poly.pdbx_strand_id
1 'polypeptide(L)'
;VREAKENWATARRAILRKPIVRIGYGGYLKLALQFPEFVDYVESVCNEFRELYENIKGTTPYCVKRVAVLNCWGKMRAWGCHMVHHALYYKQNYSYAGVIEMLSGAPFDVKFISFEDIKNDPHLLDSLDVIINVGDADTAHTGGIWWEDPEISSAIRTFVWNGGLWRGQKEHLRP
;
A
#
# COMPACT_ATOMS: atom_id res chain seq x y z
N VAL A 1 1.76 24.24 8.44
CA VAL A 1 3.12 23.65 8.54
C VAL A 1 3.12 22.31 9.27
N ARG A 2 2.43 22.14 10.43
CA ARG A 2 2.42 20.90 11.20
C ARG A 2 2.01 19.69 10.35
N GLU A 3 0.86 19.74 9.73
CA GLU A 3 0.33 18.68 8.89
C GLU A 3 1.27 18.36 7.70
N ALA A 4 1.86 19.41 7.10
CA ALA A 4 2.84 19.21 6.04
C ALA A 4 4.09 18.47 6.51
N LYS A 5 4.52 18.67 7.75
CA LYS A 5 5.64 17.93 8.36
C LYS A 5 5.30 16.45 8.58
N GLU A 6 4.09 16.15 9.03
CA GLU A 6 3.60 14.79 9.23
C GLU A 6 3.54 14.05 7.88
N ASN A 7 2.98 14.69 6.86
CA ASN A 7 2.90 14.13 5.51
C ASN A 7 4.29 13.89 4.90
N TRP A 8 5.22 14.82 5.09
CA TRP A 8 6.59 14.64 4.61
C TRP A 8 7.30 13.48 5.31
N ALA A 9 7.12 13.30 6.61
CA ALA A 9 7.71 12.19 7.34
C ALA A 9 7.28 10.83 6.78
N THR A 10 6.02 10.68 6.36
CA THR A 10 5.51 9.47 5.69
C THR A 10 6.11 9.31 4.30
N ALA A 11 6.09 10.38 3.49
CA ALA A 11 6.63 10.35 2.12
C ALA A 11 8.13 10.02 2.11
N ARG A 12 8.92 10.59 3.03
CA ARG A 12 10.35 10.32 3.16
C ARG A 12 10.65 8.85 3.42
N ARG A 13 9.87 8.18 4.27
CA ARG A 13 10.02 6.74 4.52
C ARG A 13 9.80 5.91 3.26
N ALA A 14 8.81 6.26 2.46
CA ALA A 14 8.53 5.57 1.20
C ALA A 14 9.65 5.79 0.16
N ILE A 15 10.18 6.99 0.06
CA ILE A 15 11.28 7.35 -0.87
C ILE A 15 12.54 6.52 -0.59
N LEU A 16 12.86 6.27 0.68
CA LEU A 16 14.00 5.44 1.08
C LEU A 16 13.88 3.98 0.61
N ARG A 17 12.69 3.52 0.26
CA ARG A 17 12.47 2.16 -0.27
C ARG A 17 12.59 2.09 -1.77
N LYS A 18 12.17 3.12 -2.47
CA LYS A 18 12.24 3.18 -3.93
C LYS A 18 12.40 4.63 -4.37
N PRO A 19 13.43 4.98 -5.14
CA PRO A 19 13.58 6.32 -5.67
C PRO A 19 12.36 6.73 -6.49
N ILE A 20 11.80 7.87 -6.17
CA ILE A 20 10.74 8.51 -6.95
C ILE A 20 11.25 9.86 -7.47
N VAL A 21 10.82 10.23 -8.66
CA VAL A 21 11.34 11.43 -9.35
C VAL A 21 10.48 12.67 -9.16
N ARG A 22 9.32 12.53 -8.52
CA ARG A 22 8.39 13.63 -8.31
C ARG A 22 7.64 13.51 -7.00
N ILE A 23 7.54 14.62 -6.30
CA ILE A 23 6.71 14.82 -5.11
C ILE A 23 5.97 16.14 -5.25
N GLY A 24 4.79 16.26 -4.66
CA GLY A 24 4.02 17.51 -4.68
C GLY A 24 3.08 17.61 -3.50
N TYR A 25 2.76 18.83 -3.13
CA TYR A 25 1.67 19.12 -2.22
C TYR A 25 0.38 19.35 -3.02
N GLY A 26 -0.71 18.70 -2.58
CA GLY A 26 -2.04 18.98 -3.09
C GLY A 26 -2.58 20.31 -2.53
N GLY A 27 -3.57 20.91 -3.22
CA GLY A 27 -4.25 22.10 -2.78
C GLY A 27 -4.11 23.30 -3.72
N TYR A 28 -4.56 24.46 -3.24
CA TYR A 28 -4.58 25.69 -4.01
C TYR A 28 -3.32 26.50 -3.77
N LEU A 29 -2.47 26.64 -4.78
CA LEU A 29 -1.21 27.39 -4.69
C LEU A 29 -1.40 28.84 -4.20
N LYS A 30 -2.42 29.54 -4.70
CA LYS A 30 -2.72 30.92 -4.26
C LYS A 30 -2.97 31.04 -2.76
N LEU A 31 -3.57 30.02 -2.15
CA LEU A 31 -3.79 29.98 -0.71
C LEU A 31 -2.48 29.71 0.02
N ALA A 32 -1.68 28.76 -0.46
CA ALA A 32 -0.39 28.42 0.14
C ALA A 32 0.59 29.60 0.15
N LEU A 33 0.62 30.41 -0.91
CA LEU A 33 1.49 31.59 -1.02
C LEU A 33 1.20 32.70 0.01
N GLN A 34 0.07 32.62 0.70
CA GLN A 34 -0.26 33.55 1.81
C GLN A 34 0.45 33.19 3.12
N PHE A 35 1.14 32.06 3.18
CA PHE A 35 1.82 31.55 4.37
C PHE A 35 3.32 31.36 4.08
N PRO A 36 4.16 32.39 4.27
CA PRO A 36 5.58 32.34 3.98
C PRO A 36 6.29 31.14 4.63
N GLU A 37 5.99 30.87 5.91
CA GLU A 37 6.58 29.76 6.64
C GLU A 37 6.23 28.38 6.04
N PHE A 38 5.12 28.28 5.33
CA PHE A 38 4.78 27.06 4.60
C PHE A 38 5.62 26.95 3.32
N VAL A 39 5.80 28.05 2.61
CA VAL A 39 6.61 28.09 1.37
C VAL A 39 8.06 27.76 1.68
N ASP A 40 8.64 28.36 2.73
CA ASP A 40 10.00 28.09 3.20
C ASP A 40 10.16 26.61 3.57
N TYR A 41 9.15 26.04 4.23
CA TYR A 41 9.16 24.61 4.58
C TYR A 41 9.11 23.74 3.32
N VAL A 42 8.29 24.07 2.33
CA VAL A 42 8.23 23.32 1.05
C VAL A 42 9.57 23.38 0.32
N GLU A 43 10.26 24.53 0.34
CA GLU A 43 11.60 24.64 -0.23
C GLU A 43 12.59 23.72 0.48
N SER A 44 12.57 23.70 1.81
CA SER A 44 13.42 22.79 2.58
C SER A 44 13.17 21.32 2.26
N VAL A 45 11.91 20.92 2.08
CA VAL A 45 11.50 19.58 1.66
C VAL A 45 12.03 19.25 0.25
N CYS A 46 11.94 20.20 -0.68
CA CYS A 46 12.46 20.01 -2.03
C CYS A 46 13.98 19.80 -2.03
N ASN A 47 14.71 20.49 -1.18
CA ASN A 47 16.16 20.31 -1.06
C ASN A 47 16.51 18.96 -0.43
N GLU A 48 15.86 18.59 0.68
CA GLU A 48 16.02 17.27 1.30
C GLU A 48 15.66 16.14 0.31
N PHE A 49 14.59 16.31 -0.45
CA PHE A 49 14.18 15.32 -1.45
C PHE A 49 15.22 15.11 -2.55
N ARG A 50 15.83 16.17 -3.05
CA ARG A 50 16.90 16.09 -4.04
C ARG A 50 18.12 15.35 -3.48
N GLU A 51 18.54 15.70 -2.26
CA GLU A 51 19.65 15.05 -1.58
C GLU A 51 19.39 13.55 -1.38
N LEU A 52 18.21 13.18 -0.87
CA LEU A 52 17.82 11.79 -0.72
C LEU A 52 17.84 11.06 -2.06
N TYR A 53 17.28 11.65 -3.11
CA TYR A 53 17.26 11.05 -4.42
C TYR A 53 18.68 10.77 -4.96
N GLU A 54 19.56 11.75 -4.87
CA GLU A 54 20.96 11.59 -5.30
C GLU A 54 21.68 10.46 -4.55
N ASN A 55 21.41 10.33 -3.26
CA ASN A 55 22.03 9.32 -2.41
C ASN A 55 21.52 7.90 -2.69
N ILE A 56 20.26 7.73 -3.12
CA ILE A 56 19.63 6.41 -3.26
C ILE A 56 19.40 5.95 -4.70
N LYS A 57 19.48 6.84 -5.70
CA LYS A 57 19.11 6.54 -7.10
C LYS A 57 19.86 5.37 -7.73
N GLY A 58 21.05 5.05 -7.23
CA GLY A 58 21.88 3.93 -7.70
C GLY A 58 21.92 2.73 -6.77
N THR A 59 21.10 2.72 -5.71
CA THR A 59 21.09 1.67 -4.70
C THR A 59 19.90 0.75 -4.83
N THR A 60 20.07 -0.50 -4.36
CA THR A 60 18.96 -1.44 -4.19
C THR A 60 18.73 -1.64 -2.68
N PRO A 61 17.54 -1.36 -2.16
CA PRO A 61 17.27 -1.52 -0.74
C PRO A 61 17.31 -3.00 -0.36
N TYR A 62 17.95 -3.31 0.75
CA TYR A 62 17.93 -4.64 1.33
C TYR A 62 16.54 -4.90 1.96
N CYS A 63 15.94 -6.03 1.61
CA CYS A 63 14.64 -6.46 2.10
C CYS A 63 14.75 -7.76 2.88
N VAL A 64 14.25 -7.76 4.12
CA VAL A 64 14.31 -8.95 5.00
C VAL A 64 13.21 -9.96 4.67
N LYS A 65 12.08 -9.49 4.15
CA LYS A 65 10.91 -10.30 3.76
C LYS A 65 10.17 -9.70 2.57
N ARG A 66 9.54 -10.58 1.79
CA ARG A 66 8.67 -10.22 0.67
C ARG A 66 7.22 -10.32 1.12
N VAL A 67 6.55 -9.18 1.14
CA VAL A 67 5.19 -9.03 1.65
C VAL A 67 4.26 -8.68 0.51
N ALA A 68 3.19 -9.42 0.32
CA ALA A 68 2.14 -9.03 -0.59
C ALA A 68 0.93 -8.45 0.15
N VAL A 69 0.43 -7.34 -0.35
CA VAL A 69 -0.88 -6.80 0.02
C VAL A 69 -1.88 -7.30 -1.01
N LEU A 70 -2.79 -8.18 -0.58
CA LEU A 70 -3.83 -8.76 -1.41
C LEU A 70 -5.03 -7.83 -1.49
N ASN A 71 -5.49 -7.55 -2.69
CA ASN A 71 -6.60 -6.63 -2.92
C ASN A 71 -7.54 -7.08 -4.07
N CYS A 72 -8.72 -6.49 -4.09
CA CYS A 72 -9.67 -6.57 -5.18
C CYS A 72 -9.60 -5.27 -6.00
N TRP A 73 -8.48 -5.01 -6.63
CA TRP A 73 -8.16 -3.73 -7.25
C TRP A 73 -9.22 -3.26 -8.25
N GLY A 74 -9.75 -4.15 -9.09
CA GLY A 74 -10.78 -3.82 -10.06
C GLY A 74 -12.07 -3.29 -9.41
N LYS A 75 -12.53 -3.93 -8.33
CA LYS A 75 -13.70 -3.48 -7.57
C LYS A 75 -13.45 -2.18 -6.82
N MET A 76 -12.28 -1.99 -6.25
CA MET A 76 -11.89 -0.72 -5.63
C MET A 76 -11.91 0.42 -6.63
N ARG A 77 -11.38 0.20 -7.81
CA ARG A 77 -11.36 1.21 -8.87
C ARG A 77 -12.75 1.56 -9.34
N ALA A 78 -13.59 0.56 -9.62
CA ALA A 78 -14.97 0.77 -10.02
C ALA A 78 -15.73 1.55 -8.97
N TRP A 79 -15.60 1.17 -7.70
CA TRP A 79 -16.22 1.86 -6.58
C TRP A 79 -15.73 3.31 -6.46
N GLY A 80 -14.42 3.57 -6.56
CA GLY A 80 -13.85 4.91 -6.54
C GLY A 80 -14.30 5.81 -7.69
N CYS A 81 -14.64 5.23 -8.86
CA CYS A 81 -15.18 5.99 -9.99
C CYS A 81 -16.65 6.42 -9.78
N HIS A 82 -17.41 5.65 -9.00
CA HIS A 82 -18.84 5.92 -8.75
C HIS A 82 -19.11 6.69 -7.47
N MET A 83 -18.12 6.80 -6.59
CA MET A 83 -18.26 7.39 -5.27
C MET A 83 -17.26 8.52 -5.07
N VAL A 84 -17.68 9.56 -4.35
CA VAL A 84 -16.79 10.65 -3.98
C VAL A 84 -15.92 10.21 -2.80
N HIS A 85 -14.78 9.63 -3.11
CA HIS A 85 -13.87 8.98 -2.18
C HIS A 85 -13.54 9.79 -0.91
N HIS A 86 -13.29 11.08 -1.10
CA HIS A 86 -12.90 11.97 -0.01
C HIS A 86 -14.06 12.47 0.86
N ALA A 87 -15.29 12.24 0.42
CA ALA A 87 -16.49 12.65 1.17
C ALA A 87 -17.12 11.52 1.98
N LEU A 88 -16.59 10.30 1.88
CA LEU A 88 -17.19 9.11 2.48
C LEU A 88 -16.21 8.39 3.40
N TYR A 89 -16.65 8.17 4.63
CA TYR A 89 -15.92 7.39 5.63
C TYR A 89 -16.23 5.90 5.46
N TYR A 90 -15.29 5.18 4.83
CA TYR A 90 -15.36 3.72 4.76
C TYR A 90 -14.21 3.09 5.52
N LYS A 91 -14.54 2.20 6.44
CA LYS A 91 -13.57 1.47 7.27
C LYS A 91 -12.49 0.77 6.44
N GLN A 92 -12.86 0.25 5.27
CA GLN A 92 -11.96 -0.44 4.35
C GLN A 92 -10.83 0.46 3.83
N ASN A 93 -11.14 1.71 3.49
CA ASN A 93 -10.12 2.66 3.05
C ASN A 93 -9.12 2.95 4.15
N TYR A 94 -9.59 3.08 5.39
CA TYR A 94 -8.70 3.28 6.53
C TYR A 94 -7.83 2.07 6.81
N SER A 95 -8.39 0.87 6.75
CA SER A 95 -7.63 -0.37 6.93
C SER A 95 -6.54 -0.50 5.86
N TYR A 96 -6.88 -0.25 4.60
CA TYR A 96 -5.96 -0.33 3.49
C TYR A 96 -4.85 0.74 3.58
N ALA A 97 -5.23 1.99 3.79
CA ALA A 97 -4.29 3.08 3.97
C ALA A 97 -3.38 2.88 5.19
N GLY A 98 -3.93 2.40 6.31
CA GLY A 98 -3.18 2.10 7.52
C GLY A 98 -2.14 0.99 7.32
N VAL A 99 -2.47 -0.06 6.57
CA VAL A 99 -1.52 -1.13 6.23
C VAL A 99 -0.41 -0.59 5.33
N ILE A 100 -0.74 0.20 4.31
CA ILE A 100 0.26 0.80 3.43
C ILE A 100 1.19 1.71 4.22
N GLU A 101 0.65 2.54 5.10
CA GLU A 101 1.45 3.44 5.92
C GLU A 101 2.34 2.68 6.91
N MET A 102 1.83 1.64 7.54
CA MET A 102 2.60 0.76 8.43
C MET A 102 3.78 0.10 7.69
N LEU A 103 3.57 -0.33 6.45
CA LEU A 103 4.60 -0.97 5.64
C LEU A 103 5.58 0.04 5.03
N SER A 104 5.22 1.32 4.98
CA SER A 104 6.05 2.38 4.43
C SER A 104 7.33 2.54 5.27
N GLY A 105 8.49 2.39 4.62
CA GLY A 105 9.80 2.46 5.27
C GLY A 105 10.19 1.24 6.09
N ALA A 106 9.33 0.23 6.21
CA ALA A 106 9.70 -1.06 6.77
C ALA A 106 10.68 -1.79 5.81
N PRO A 107 11.58 -2.65 6.32
CA PRO A 107 12.59 -3.32 5.50
C PRO A 107 12.00 -4.51 4.72
N PHE A 108 10.84 -4.32 4.11
CA PHE A 108 10.12 -5.33 3.33
C PHE A 108 10.06 -4.96 1.85
N ASP A 109 10.15 -5.97 0.98
CA ASP A 109 9.75 -5.83 -0.41
C ASP A 109 8.24 -5.98 -0.50
N VAL A 110 7.52 -4.86 -0.69
CA VAL A 110 6.06 -4.83 -0.70
C VAL A 110 5.55 -4.90 -2.13
N LYS A 111 4.73 -5.90 -2.42
CA LYS A 111 4.01 -6.07 -3.68
C LYS A 111 2.52 -5.95 -3.46
N PHE A 112 1.81 -5.49 -4.48
CA PHE A 112 0.36 -5.48 -4.52
C PHE A 112 -0.07 -6.54 -5.51
N ILE A 113 -0.85 -7.52 -5.05
CA ILE A 113 -1.39 -8.61 -5.87
C ILE A 113 -2.91 -8.65 -5.75
N SER A 114 -3.57 -9.13 -6.77
CA SER A 114 -5.01 -9.36 -6.76
C SER A 114 -5.34 -10.85 -6.67
N PHE A 115 -6.60 -11.14 -6.40
CA PHE A 115 -7.11 -12.52 -6.49
C PHE A 115 -7.04 -13.06 -7.93
N GLU A 116 -7.22 -12.19 -8.93
CA GLU A 116 -7.06 -12.54 -10.33
C GLU A 116 -5.63 -12.94 -10.67
N ASP A 117 -4.63 -12.24 -10.09
CA ASP A 117 -3.23 -12.61 -10.28
C ASP A 117 -2.94 -14.00 -9.72
N ILE A 118 -3.47 -14.32 -8.53
CA ILE A 118 -3.32 -15.65 -7.93
C ILE A 118 -4.00 -16.73 -8.78
N LYS A 119 -5.17 -16.44 -9.34
CA LYS A 119 -5.89 -17.37 -10.21
C LYS A 119 -5.13 -17.65 -11.49
N ASN A 120 -4.56 -16.61 -12.10
CA ASN A 120 -3.82 -16.73 -13.36
C ASN A 120 -2.44 -17.39 -13.18
N ASP A 121 -1.80 -17.17 -12.04
CA ASP A 121 -0.49 -17.71 -11.69
C ASP A 121 -0.40 -18.03 -10.19
N PRO A 122 -0.81 -19.22 -9.75
CA PRO A 122 -0.67 -19.65 -8.36
C PRO A 122 0.79 -19.66 -7.86
N HIS A 123 1.77 -19.85 -8.75
CA HIS A 123 3.19 -19.86 -8.43
C HIS A 123 3.73 -18.48 -8.06
N LEU A 124 2.97 -17.42 -8.31
CA LEU A 124 3.28 -16.09 -7.81
C LEU A 124 3.52 -16.09 -6.29
N LEU A 125 2.79 -16.94 -5.57
CA LEU A 125 2.89 -17.05 -4.11
C LEU A 125 4.21 -17.68 -3.63
N ASP A 126 4.87 -18.50 -4.44
CA ASP A 126 6.13 -19.18 -4.09
C ASP A 126 7.26 -18.17 -3.78
N SER A 127 7.14 -16.99 -4.35
CA SER A 127 8.11 -15.91 -4.15
C SER A 127 7.86 -15.04 -2.91
N LEU A 128 6.80 -15.28 -2.15
CA LEU A 128 6.36 -14.45 -1.04
C LEU A 128 6.63 -15.11 0.31
N ASP A 129 6.82 -14.27 1.33
CA ASP A 129 6.93 -14.71 2.72
C ASP A 129 5.64 -14.44 3.50
N VAL A 130 4.95 -13.35 3.16
CA VAL A 130 3.74 -12.90 3.87
C VAL A 130 2.68 -12.41 2.89
N ILE A 131 1.43 -12.77 3.14
CA ILE A 131 0.27 -12.20 2.45
C ILE A 131 -0.61 -11.50 3.49
N ILE A 132 -0.93 -10.23 3.23
CA ILE A 132 -1.85 -9.44 4.04
C ILE A 132 -3.13 -9.19 3.24
N ASN A 133 -4.25 -9.78 3.69
CA ASN A 133 -5.58 -9.47 3.18
C ASN A 133 -6.17 -8.33 4.00
N VAL A 134 -6.39 -7.19 3.38
CA VAL A 134 -6.77 -5.94 4.04
C VAL A 134 -8.28 -5.74 4.01
N GLY A 135 -8.84 -5.34 5.14
CA GLY A 135 -10.26 -4.97 5.28
C GLY A 135 -11.10 -6.00 6.02
N ASP A 136 -12.38 -5.73 6.12
CA ASP A 136 -13.35 -6.60 6.79
C ASP A 136 -13.85 -7.70 5.84
N ALA A 137 -14.21 -8.86 6.39
CA ALA A 137 -14.54 -10.08 5.64
C ALA A 137 -15.62 -9.89 4.57
N ASP A 138 -16.64 -9.09 4.86
CA ASP A 138 -17.80 -8.93 3.99
C ASP A 138 -17.68 -7.75 3.02
N THR A 139 -16.48 -7.23 2.83
CA THR A 139 -16.29 -6.05 2.00
C THR A 139 -15.74 -6.37 0.62
N ALA A 140 -15.94 -5.47 -0.33
CA ALA A 140 -15.41 -5.60 -1.68
C ALA A 140 -13.86 -5.67 -1.73
N HIS A 141 -13.18 -5.26 -0.66
CA HIS A 141 -11.72 -5.20 -0.59
C HIS A 141 -11.08 -6.48 -0.05
N THR A 142 -11.86 -7.37 0.54
CA THR A 142 -11.37 -8.62 1.15
C THR A 142 -11.51 -9.85 0.26
N GLY A 143 -11.94 -9.68 -0.96
CA GLY A 143 -12.10 -10.76 -1.93
C GLY A 143 -13.56 -11.16 -2.18
N GLY A 144 -14.44 -11.12 -1.20
CA GLY A 144 -15.84 -11.49 -1.39
C GLY A 144 -15.98 -12.84 -2.11
N ILE A 145 -16.63 -12.85 -3.28
CA ILE A 145 -16.88 -14.05 -4.10
C ILE A 145 -15.60 -14.80 -4.54
N TRP A 146 -14.43 -14.17 -4.55
CA TRP A 146 -13.18 -14.85 -4.90
C TRP A 146 -12.85 -16.00 -3.94
N TRP A 147 -13.35 -15.95 -2.69
CA TRP A 147 -13.15 -17.01 -1.72
C TRP A 147 -13.96 -18.28 -2.00
N GLU A 148 -14.96 -18.17 -2.88
CA GLU A 148 -15.74 -19.33 -3.37
C GLU A 148 -14.98 -20.09 -4.47
N ASP A 149 -13.91 -19.49 -5.02
CA ASP A 149 -13.08 -20.14 -6.03
C ASP A 149 -12.11 -21.14 -5.36
N PRO A 150 -12.25 -22.45 -5.66
CA PRO A 150 -11.45 -23.48 -5.02
C PRO A 150 -9.96 -23.41 -5.39
N GLU A 151 -9.63 -22.90 -6.57
CA GLU A 151 -8.24 -22.75 -7.01
C GLU A 151 -7.51 -21.72 -6.17
N ILE A 152 -8.13 -20.57 -5.92
CA ILE A 152 -7.59 -19.49 -5.09
C ILE A 152 -7.45 -19.96 -3.65
N SER A 153 -8.51 -20.57 -3.09
CA SER A 153 -8.49 -21.07 -1.73
C SER A 153 -7.43 -22.14 -1.52
N SER A 154 -7.25 -23.03 -2.51
CA SER A 154 -6.22 -24.05 -2.49
C SER A 154 -4.81 -23.45 -2.57
N ALA A 155 -4.58 -22.49 -3.46
CA ALA A 155 -3.28 -21.82 -3.59
C ALA A 155 -2.86 -21.15 -2.28
N ILE A 156 -3.77 -20.39 -1.64
CA ILE A 156 -3.49 -19.72 -0.37
C ILE A 156 -3.24 -20.73 0.76
N ARG A 157 -4.02 -21.82 0.83
CA ARG A 157 -3.79 -22.89 1.82
C ARG A 157 -2.43 -23.57 1.62
N THR A 158 -2.06 -23.85 0.38
CA THR A 158 -0.75 -24.42 0.03
C THR A 158 0.38 -23.47 0.43
N PHE A 159 0.25 -22.19 0.17
CA PHE A 159 1.20 -21.18 0.62
C PHE A 159 1.41 -21.23 2.13
N VAL A 160 0.33 -21.27 2.91
CA VAL A 160 0.41 -21.32 4.39
C VAL A 160 1.00 -22.67 4.85
N TRP A 161 0.62 -23.76 4.20
CA TRP A 161 1.16 -25.10 4.50
C TRP A 161 2.66 -25.17 4.28
N ASN A 162 3.16 -24.50 3.26
CA ASN A 162 4.59 -24.41 2.94
C ASN A 162 5.37 -23.40 3.81
N GLY A 163 4.74 -22.85 4.84
CA GLY A 163 5.39 -21.95 5.80
C GLY A 163 5.20 -20.46 5.55
N GLY A 164 4.41 -20.08 4.56
CA GLY A 164 4.02 -18.69 4.32
C GLY A 164 3.11 -18.16 5.44
N LEU A 165 3.23 -16.88 5.77
CA LEU A 165 2.40 -16.24 6.78
C LEU A 165 1.18 -15.56 6.12
N TRP A 166 -0.02 -15.96 6.54
CA TRP A 166 -1.27 -15.31 6.20
C TRP A 166 -1.73 -14.38 7.32
N ARG A 167 -2.04 -13.14 6.98
CA ARG A 167 -2.68 -12.18 7.88
C ARG A 167 -3.98 -11.67 7.26
N GLY A 168 -5.10 -12.10 7.79
CA GLY A 168 -6.44 -11.71 7.35
C GLY A 168 -7.46 -12.12 8.40
N GLN A 169 -8.75 -11.92 8.12
CA GLN A 169 -9.81 -12.36 9.02
C GLN A 169 -9.97 -13.88 8.97
N LYS A 170 -10.21 -14.48 10.14
CA LYS A 170 -10.24 -15.94 10.35
C LYS A 170 -11.35 -16.68 9.59
N GLU A 171 -12.40 -15.98 9.17
CA GLU A 171 -13.62 -16.62 8.66
C GLU A 171 -13.45 -17.28 7.29
N HIS A 172 -12.48 -16.84 6.49
CA HIS A 172 -12.27 -17.35 5.13
C HIS A 172 -11.38 -18.60 5.02
N LEU A 173 -10.76 -19.04 6.12
CA LEU A 173 -9.87 -20.21 6.14
C LEU A 173 -10.44 -21.39 6.96
N ARG A 174 -11.72 -21.36 7.30
CA ARG A 174 -12.37 -22.54 7.93
C ARG A 174 -12.51 -23.66 6.90
N PRO A 175 -12.30 -24.91 7.34
CA PRO A 175 -12.44 -26.09 6.48
C PRO A 175 -13.87 -26.26 5.99
#